data_a6bd5108aa1c4b45a85eef3cfc0ba50b
#
_entry.id   a6bd5108aa1c4b45a85eef3cfc0ba50b
#
_cell.length_a   1.000
_cell.length_b   1.000
_cell.length_c   1.000
_cell.angle_alpha   90.00
_cell.angle_beta   90.00
_cell.angle_gamma   90.00
#
_symmetry.space_group_name_H-M   'P 1'
#
loop_
_entity.id
_entity.type
_entity.pdbx_description
1 polymer ?
#
loop_
_entity_poly.entity_id
_entity_poly.type
_entity_poly.pdbx_seq_one_letter_code
_entity_poly.pdbx_strand_id
1 'polypeptide(L)'
;MNQDEHKIMVRRMAALIAVASVLIAVYVLRLIFLQLVNGESFKAQATNTTDYNFTVTAARGDIVDSAGRRIAASTTSYNVVLSKLLMGDEDLDTMLQKVVELLEAHGESWNDSLLIGEPDAAGHYSFTAQADSTSDQKALAAMKDSLGLQQYATADDVMEKLVEDYKLENYSLHWQRVLGGIHYEMQQQAFSNVNNFVMAENVSETTVATIKENSLTLPGVEIVETSTRSYDEGDIIPHVLGRVGKITAEKWKVTDENGQTTYPLREKGYNMNDMIGVSGLEAVYEDELRGRDGVETITRSSDGVIVGTAMTTVPEPGHTVQLTIDSAFQQAVDKALAKNIEMINSTYNTGSSAKAAAGAVVVISTKDGSVLAASNYPSYDQKLFATQYSEYSADPGLPLLNRALQGLYTPGSTFKPAVAVA
;
A
#
# COMPACT_ATOMS: atom_id res chain seq x y z
N MET A 1 28.44 -46.22 -66.84
CA MET A 1 27.06 -45.94 -66.48
C MET A 1 26.18 -46.22 -67.64
N ASN A 2 25.33 -47.24 -67.55
CA ASN A 2 24.53 -47.77 -68.65
C ASN A 2 23.44 -46.70 -69.03
N GLN A 3 23.16 -46.55 -70.34
CA GLN A 3 22.15 -45.56 -70.82
C GLN A 3 20.78 -45.70 -70.13
N ASP A 4 20.43 -46.86 -69.66
CA ASP A 4 19.18 -47.14 -68.97
C ASP A 4 19.21 -46.68 -67.51
N GLU A 5 20.34 -46.74 -66.83
CA GLU A 5 20.50 -46.19 -65.47
C GLU A 5 20.39 -44.67 -65.46
N HIS A 6 20.94 -44.01 -66.51
CA HIS A 6 20.84 -42.55 -66.66
C HIS A 6 19.39 -42.13 -66.92
N LYS A 7 18.62 -42.82 -67.71
CA LYS A 7 17.19 -42.57 -67.96
C LYS A 7 16.33 -42.75 -66.70
N ILE A 8 16.63 -43.76 -65.90
CA ILE A 8 15.93 -43.99 -64.60
C ILE A 8 16.25 -42.92 -63.61
N MET A 9 17.50 -42.46 -63.50
CA MET A 9 17.94 -41.38 -62.59
C MET A 9 17.30 -40.08 -62.99
N VAL A 10 17.26 -39.74 -64.30
CA VAL A 10 16.60 -38.47 -64.76
C VAL A 10 15.09 -38.48 -64.47
N ARG A 11 14.40 -39.66 -64.67
CA ARG A 11 12.98 -39.76 -64.31
C ARG A 11 12.73 -39.61 -62.81
N ARG A 12 13.58 -40.18 -61.97
CA ARG A 12 13.50 -40.04 -60.50
C ARG A 12 13.74 -38.57 -60.05
N MET A 13 14.74 -37.93 -60.64
CA MET A 13 14.96 -36.48 -60.40
C MET A 13 13.78 -35.60 -60.87
N ALA A 14 13.24 -35.88 -62.04
CA ALA A 14 12.07 -35.16 -62.55
C ALA A 14 10.84 -35.39 -61.67
N ALA A 15 10.64 -36.60 -61.14
CA ALA A 15 9.56 -36.88 -60.19
C ALA A 15 9.76 -36.13 -58.86
N LEU A 16 10.98 -36.10 -58.31
CA LEU A 16 11.30 -35.33 -57.10
C LEU A 16 11.08 -33.81 -57.29
N ILE A 17 11.52 -33.27 -58.44
CA ILE A 17 11.28 -31.86 -58.76
C ILE A 17 9.79 -31.57 -58.90
N ALA A 18 9.03 -32.44 -59.52
CA ALA A 18 7.57 -32.28 -59.66
C ALA A 18 6.87 -32.28 -58.27
N VAL A 19 7.26 -33.21 -57.36
CA VAL A 19 6.72 -33.24 -56.00
C VAL A 19 7.10 -31.97 -55.22
N ALA A 20 8.36 -31.56 -55.30
CA ALA A 20 8.81 -30.31 -54.66
C ALA A 20 8.07 -29.06 -55.18
N SER A 21 7.86 -29.01 -56.50
CA SER A 21 7.10 -27.91 -57.13
C SER A 21 5.64 -27.88 -56.70
N VAL A 22 4.99 -29.02 -56.53
CA VAL A 22 3.62 -29.11 -56.01
C VAL A 22 3.56 -28.66 -54.55
N LEU A 23 4.51 -29.08 -53.71
CA LEU A 23 4.57 -28.64 -52.32
C LEU A 23 4.78 -27.13 -52.20
N ILE A 24 5.67 -26.55 -53.01
CA ILE A 24 5.88 -25.09 -53.05
C ILE A 24 4.61 -24.37 -53.52
N ALA A 25 3.94 -24.91 -54.55
CA ALA A 25 2.69 -24.31 -55.01
C ALA A 25 1.59 -24.32 -53.96
N VAL A 26 1.43 -25.40 -53.19
CA VAL A 26 0.50 -25.50 -52.09
C VAL A 26 0.87 -24.51 -50.97
N TYR A 27 2.16 -24.38 -50.68
CA TYR A 27 2.63 -23.42 -49.68
C TYR A 27 2.37 -21.98 -50.08
N VAL A 28 2.63 -21.62 -51.32
CA VAL A 28 2.36 -20.31 -51.88
C VAL A 28 0.86 -19.99 -51.87
N LEU A 29 0.02 -20.94 -52.32
CA LEU A 29 -1.43 -20.81 -52.25
C LEU A 29 -1.95 -20.60 -50.85
N ARG A 30 -1.38 -21.31 -49.86
CA ARG A 30 -1.73 -21.12 -48.44
C ARG A 30 -1.27 -19.78 -47.90
N LEU A 31 -0.10 -19.28 -48.30
CA LEU A 31 0.36 -17.94 -47.96
C LEU A 31 -0.54 -16.84 -48.57
N ILE A 32 -0.93 -17.01 -49.82
CA ILE A 32 -1.88 -16.07 -50.50
C ILE A 32 -3.21 -16.09 -49.76
N PHE A 33 -3.74 -17.25 -49.42
CA PHE A 33 -4.99 -17.37 -48.67
C PHE A 33 -4.89 -16.70 -47.29
N LEU A 34 -3.82 -16.92 -46.54
CA LEU A 34 -3.60 -16.31 -45.22
C LEU A 34 -3.38 -14.78 -45.30
N GLN A 35 -2.65 -14.30 -46.31
CA GLN A 35 -2.28 -12.90 -46.39
C GLN A 35 -3.28 -12.02 -47.14
N LEU A 36 -3.88 -12.55 -48.25
CA LEU A 36 -4.81 -11.77 -49.10
C LEU A 36 -6.30 -12.01 -48.77
N VAL A 37 -6.68 -13.24 -48.44
CA VAL A 37 -8.10 -13.53 -48.14
C VAL A 37 -8.43 -13.28 -46.69
N ASN A 38 -7.58 -13.69 -45.77
CA ASN A 38 -7.80 -13.49 -44.34
C ASN A 38 -6.99 -12.34 -43.76
N GLY A 39 -6.13 -11.67 -44.52
CA GLY A 39 -5.24 -10.63 -44.03
C GLY A 39 -5.96 -9.43 -43.41
N GLU A 40 -7.11 -9.04 -43.95
CA GLU A 40 -7.95 -7.98 -43.38
C GLU A 40 -8.61 -8.42 -42.05
N SER A 41 -9.04 -9.69 -41.94
CA SER A 41 -9.64 -10.20 -40.73
C SER A 41 -8.59 -10.35 -39.60
N PHE A 42 -7.39 -10.83 -39.94
CA PHE A 42 -6.27 -10.87 -38.99
C PHE A 42 -5.77 -9.48 -38.61
N LYS A 43 -5.77 -8.53 -39.55
CA LYS A 43 -5.46 -7.12 -39.27
C LYS A 43 -6.53 -6.46 -38.38
N ALA A 44 -7.81 -6.77 -38.61
CA ALA A 44 -8.92 -6.29 -37.79
C ALA A 44 -8.86 -6.91 -36.36
N GLN A 45 -8.51 -8.20 -36.24
CA GLN A 45 -8.28 -8.84 -34.93
C GLN A 45 -7.08 -8.23 -34.20
N ALA A 46 -5.98 -7.96 -34.90
CA ALA A 46 -4.80 -7.31 -34.35
C ALA A 46 -5.00 -5.83 -34.00
N THR A 47 -5.98 -5.15 -34.63
CA THR A 47 -6.35 -3.76 -34.32
C THR A 47 -7.45 -3.63 -33.27
N ASN A 48 -8.17 -4.70 -32.95
CA ASN A 48 -9.11 -4.73 -31.81
C ASN A 48 -8.34 -4.94 -30.52
N THR A 49 -7.63 -3.94 -30.08
CA THR A 49 -6.94 -3.91 -28.79
C THR A 49 -7.68 -3.02 -27.83
N THR A 50 -7.62 -3.35 -26.55
CA THR A 50 -8.13 -2.53 -25.46
C THR A 50 -6.96 -2.09 -24.60
N ASP A 51 -6.86 -0.81 -24.33
CA ASP A 51 -5.83 -0.25 -23.46
C ASP A 51 -6.37 -0.15 -22.02
N TYR A 52 -5.60 -0.68 -21.09
CA TYR A 52 -5.85 -0.59 -19.66
C TYR A 52 -4.76 0.26 -19.04
N ASN A 53 -5.15 1.31 -18.34
CA ASN A 53 -4.24 2.24 -17.68
C ASN A 53 -4.13 1.90 -16.20
N PHE A 54 -2.90 1.69 -15.75
CA PHE A 54 -2.57 1.46 -14.34
C PHE A 54 -1.79 2.65 -13.80
N THR A 55 -2.15 3.10 -12.61
CA THR A 55 -1.42 4.17 -11.93
C THR A 55 -0.13 3.64 -11.33
N VAL A 56 0.99 4.28 -11.64
CA VAL A 56 2.29 4.02 -11.03
C VAL A 56 2.56 5.14 -10.04
N THR A 57 2.51 4.81 -8.75
CA THR A 57 2.64 5.80 -7.68
C THR A 57 4.02 6.45 -7.68
N ALA A 58 4.05 7.78 -7.62
CA ALA A 58 5.29 8.55 -7.50
C ALA A 58 5.91 8.39 -6.11
N ALA A 59 7.24 8.41 -6.04
CA ALA A 59 7.94 8.49 -4.77
C ALA A 59 7.66 9.83 -4.07
N ARG A 60 7.25 9.77 -2.80
CA ARG A 60 7.03 10.96 -1.97
C ARG A 60 8.36 11.64 -1.66
N GLY A 61 8.42 12.96 -1.72
CA GLY A 61 9.62 13.76 -1.45
C GLY A 61 10.16 13.55 -0.03
N ASP A 62 11.47 13.66 0.13
CA ASP A 62 12.12 13.52 1.42
C ASP A 62 11.87 14.73 2.33
N ILE A 63 11.86 14.51 3.64
CA ILE A 63 11.96 15.57 4.64
C ILE A 63 13.36 15.45 5.26
N VAL A 64 14.15 16.53 5.16
CA VAL A 64 15.52 16.54 5.64
C VAL A 64 15.73 17.64 6.68
N ASP A 65 16.71 17.47 7.55
CA ASP A 65 17.12 18.47 8.51
C ASP A 65 17.91 19.62 7.86
N SER A 66 18.36 20.58 8.67
CA SER A 66 19.14 21.74 8.21
C SER A 66 20.48 21.37 7.56
N ALA A 67 21.03 20.19 7.89
CA ALA A 67 22.27 19.65 7.33
C ALA A 67 22.05 18.72 6.13
N GLY A 68 20.78 18.50 5.71
CA GLY A 68 20.43 17.59 4.61
C GLY A 68 20.35 16.12 5.03
N ARG A 69 20.35 15.79 6.33
CA ARG A 69 20.14 14.42 6.81
C ARG A 69 18.66 14.07 6.72
N ARG A 70 18.36 12.86 6.25
CA ARG A 70 16.98 12.39 6.08
C ARG A 70 16.32 12.13 7.43
N ILE A 71 15.15 12.71 7.65
CA ILE A 71 14.28 12.44 8.81
C ILE A 71 13.12 11.55 8.35
N ALA A 72 12.54 11.86 7.19
CA ALA A 72 11.56 11.00 6.54
C ALA A 72 11.93 10.85 5.07
N ALA A 73 11.93 9.63 4.57
CA ALA A 73 12.30 9.30 3.21
C ALA A 73 11.31 8.30 2.61
N SER A 74 11.30 8.24 1.29
CA SER A 74 10.60 7.19 0.57
C SER A 74 11.61 6.11 0.18
N THR A 75 11.31 4.87 0.59
CA THR A 75 12.12 3.70 0.23
C THR A 75 11.34 2.85 -0.75
N THR A 76 12.02 2.30 -1.73
CA THR A 76 11.44 1.31 -2.63
C THR A 76 10.96 0.11 -1.82
N SER A 77 9.75 -0.31 -2.07
CA SER A 77 9.18 -1.55 -1.54
C SER A 77 8.43 -2.28 -2.65
N TYR A 78 8.05 -3.51 -2.39
CA TYR A 78 7.38 -4.36 -3.37
C TYR A 78 6.09 -4.89 -2.79
N ASN A 79 5.01 -4.77 -3.56
CA ASN A 79 3.72 -5.34 -3.21
C ASN A 79 3.41 -6.52 -4.12
N VAL A 80 2.80 -7.55 -3.54
CA VAL A 80 2.19 -8.65 -4.31
C VAL A 80 0.78 -8.23 -4.66
N VAL A 81 0.51 -8.14 -5.94
CA VAL A 81 -0.75 -7.64 -6.47
C VAL A 81 -1.41 -8.70 -7.33
N LEU A 82 -2.71 -8.88 -7.15
CA LEU A 82 -3.51 -9.76 -7.99
C LEU A 82 -4.29 -8.94 -9.00
N SER A 83 -4.10 -9.24 -10.28
CA SER A 83 -4.81 -8.61 -11.40
C SER A 83 -5.84 -9.56 -11.99
N LYS A 84 -7.12 -9.28 -11.80
CA LYS A 84 -8.21 -10.07 -12.39
C LYS A 84 -8.14 -10.14 -13.91
N LEU A 85 -7.63 -9.08 -14.51
CA LEU A 85 -7.44 -8.98 -15.96
C LEU A 85 -6.44 -10.02 -16.49
N LEU A 86 -5.40 -10.34 -15.69
CA LEU A 86 -4.27 -11.18 -16.09
C LEU A 86 -4.42 -12.65 -15.64
N MET A 87 -5.39 -12.95 -14.79
CA MET A 87 -5.64 -14.30 -14.27
C MET A 87 -6.11 -15.29 -15.35
N GLY A 88 -6.80 -14.81 -16.41
CA GLY A 88 -7.42 -15.69 -17.38
C GLY A 88 -8.59 -16.49 -16.78
N ASP A 89 -8.64 -17.80 -17.10
CA ASP A 89 -9.70 -18.73 -16.66
C ASP A 89 -9.27 -19.58 -15.44
N GLU A 90 -8.19 -19.23 -14.76
CA GLU A 90 -7.73 -19.94 -13.56
C GLU A 90 -8.69 -19.75 -12.39
N ASP A 91 -8.81 -20.82 -11.57
CA ASP A 91 -9.60 -20.77 -10.34
C ASP A 91 -8.94 -19.86 -9.30
N LEU A 92 -9.69 -18.82 -8.89
CA LEU A 92 -9.20 -17.79 -7.97
C LEU A 92 -8.73 -18.37 -6.64
N ASP A 93 -9.52 -19.26 -6.04
CA ASP A 93 -9.24 -19.79 -4.70
C ASP A 93 -8.00 -20.70 -4.71
N THR A 94 -7.84 -21.52 -5.75
CA THR A 94 -6.63 -22.32 -5.92
C THR A 94 -5.40 -21.45 -6.08
N MET A 95 -5.51 -20.31 -6.78
CA MET A 95 -4.40 -19.38 -6.93
C MET A 95 -4.09 -18.66 -5.60
N LEU A 96 -5.13 -18.20 -4.88
CA LEU A 96 -4.96 -17.57 -3.57
C LEU A 96 -4.25 -18.51 -2.59
N GLN A 97 -4.62 -19.80 -2.55
CA GLN A 97 -3.93 -20.78 -1.72
C GLN A 97 -2.43 -20.85 -2.01
N LYS A 98 -2.07 -20.96 -3.30
CA LYS A 98 -0.65 -21.02 -3.71
C LYS A 98 0.13 -19.76 -3.29
N VAL A 99 -0.49 -18.59 -3.42
CA VAL A 99 0.15 -17.32 -3.03
C VAL A 99 0.30 -17.24 -1.51
N VAL A 100 -0.74 -17.61 -0.73
CA VAL A 100 -0.67 -17.64 0.73
C VAL A 100 0.42 -18.60 1.20
N GLU A 101 0.47 -19.84 0.71
CA GLU A 101 1.50 -20.81 1.06
C GLU A 101 2.92 -20.29 0.77
N LEU A 102 3.07 -19.56 -0.34
CA LEU A 102 4.35 -18.94 -0.68
C LEU A 102 4.69 -17.78 0.28
N LEU A 103 3.74 -16.93 0.62
CA LEU A 103 3.94 -15.84 1.59
C LEU A 103 4.29 -16.39 2.97
N GLU A 104 3.58 -17.40 3.46
CA GLU A 104 3.85 -18.07 4.73
C GLU A 104 5.25 -18.71 4.78
N ALA A 105 5.66 -19.37 3.69
CA ALA A 105 6.99 -19.96 3.58
C ALA A 105 8.13 -18.95 3.71
N HIS A 106 7.86 -17.69 3.39
CA HIS A 106 8.82 -16.58 3.53
C HIS A 106 8.58 -15.72 4.78
N GLY A 107 7.61 -16.08 5.64
CA GLY A 107 7.26 -15.33 6.84
C GLY A 107 6.60 -13.98 6.56
N GLU A 108 6.00 -13.83 5.40
CA GLU A 108 5.24 -12.65 5.00
C GLU A 108 3.78 -12.75 5.45
N SER A 109 3.15 -11.61 5.65
CA SER A 109 1.71 -11.51 5.89
C SER A 109 0.98 -11.01 4.67
N TRP A 110 -0.31 -11.30 4.58
CA TRP A 110 -1.19 -10.76 3.53
C TRP A 110 -2.23 -9.82 4.12
N ASN A 111 -2.86 -9.04 3.25
CA ASN A 111 -3.92 -8.12 3.63
C ASN A 111 -5.21 -8.89 3.96
N ASP A 112 -5.58 -8.84 5.22
CA ASP A 112 -6.77 -9.48 5.78
C ASP A 112 -7.31 -8.61 6.91
N SER A 113 -8.39 -7.91 6.67
CA SER A 113 -9.06 -7.04 7.65
C SER A 113 -10.25 -7.69 8.33
N LEU A 114 -10.50 -8.99 8.10
CA LEU A 114 -11.57 -9.70 8.75
C LEU A 114 -11.28 -9.89 10.25
N LEU A 115 -12.16 -9.34 11.10
CA LEU A 115 -12.00 -9.34 12.57
C LEU A 115 -12.39 -10.69 13.20
N ILE A 116 -11.94 -11.80 12.60
CA ILE A 116 -12.18 -13.16 13.07
C ILE A 116 -10.83 -13.88 13.15
N GLY A 117 -10.62 -14.60 14.24
CA GLY A 117 -9.43 -15.42 14.44
C GLY A 117 -9.51 -16.79 13.77
N GLU A 118 -8.45 -17.58 13.89
CA GLU A 118 -8.44 -18.98 13.50
C GLU A 118 -9.47 -19.79 14.31
N PRO A 119 -10.02 -20.88 13.75
CA PRO A 119 -10.95 -21.73 14.47
C PRO A 119 -10.27 -22.42 15.65
N ASP A 120 -10.98 -22.58 16.74
CA ASP A 120 -10.52 -23.33 17.89
C ASP A 120 -10.50 -24.85 17.63
N ALA A 121 -10.06 -25.64 18.62
CA ALA A 121 -10.01 -27.09 18.50
C ALA A 121 -11.39 -27.77 18.34
N ALA A 122 -12.48 -27.06 18.67
CA ALA A 122 -13.85 -27.52 18.48
C ALA A 122 -14.43 -27.07 17.12
N GLY A 123 -13.71 -26.22 16.38
CA GLY A 123 -14.12 -25.71 15.07
C GLY A 123 -14.93 -24.42 15.14
N HIS A 124 -14.96 -23.73 16.27
CA HIS A 124 -15.66 -22.45 16.44
C HIS A 124 -14.73 -21.26 16.23
N TYR A 125 -15.29 -20.21 15.63
CA TYR A 125 -14.58 -18.96 15.38
C TYR A 125 -14.86 -17.94 16.50
N SER A 126 -13.95 -17.02 16.69
CA SER A 126 -14.08 -15.92 17.64
C SER A 126 -13.66 -14.58 17.02
N PHE A 127 -14.29 -13.49 17.50
CA PHE A 127 -13.87 -12.15 17.08
C PHE A 127 -12.52 -11.79 17.72
N THR A 128 -11.65 -11.16 16.94
CA THR A 128 -10.36 -10.62 17.41
C THR A 128 -10.51 -9.22 18.02
N ALA A 129 -11.64 -8.55 17.77
CA ALA A 129 -11.98 -7.23 18.30
C ALA A 129 -12.09 -7.26 19.83
N GLN A 130 -11.41 -6.33 20.51
CA GLN A 130 -11.45 -6.24 21.98
C GLN A 130 -12.79 -5.65 22.46
N ALA A 131 -13.37 -6.27 23.49
CA ALA A 131 -14.70 -5.88 23.98
C ALA A 131 -14.73 -4.46 24.58
N ASP A 132 -13.63 -4.01 25.17
CA ASP A 132 -13.47 -2.73 25.86
C ASP A 132 -12.97 -1.62 24.91
N SER A 133 -12.58 -1.95 23.68
CA SER A 133 -12.14 -0.99 22.67
C SER A 133 -13.32 -0.45 21.87
N THR A 134 -13.63 0.83 22.05
CA THR A 134 -14.70 1.48 21.27
C THR A 134 -14.40 1.51 19.76
N SER A 135 -13.15 1.59 19.37
CA SER A 135 -12.74 1.55 17.95
C SER A 135 -13.01 0.17 17.35
N ASP A 136 -12.62 -0.90 18.08
CA ASP A 136 -12.79 -2.27 17.61
C ASP A 136 -14.25 -2.64 17.52
N GLN A 137 -15.08 -2.21 18.48
CA GLN A 137 -16.52 -2.44 18.44
C GLN A 137 -17.19 -1.71 17.26
N LYS A 138 -16.74 -0.49 16.92
CA LYS A 138 -17.21 0.21 15.72
C LYS A 138 -16.75 -0.50 14.44
N ALA A 139 -15.51 -0.98 14.37
CA ALA A 139 -15.00 -1.71 13.23
C ALA A 139 -15.74 -3.04 13.04
N LEU A 140 -16.02 -3.76 14.15
CA LEU A 140 -16.80 -4.99 14.13
C LEU A 140 -18.24 -4.74 13.66
N ALA A 141 -18.88 -3.67 14.13
CA ALA A 141 -20.21 -3.29 13.68
C ALA A 141 -20.23 -2.96 12.18
N ALA A 142 -19.25 -2.19 11.69
CA ALA A 142 -19.12 -1.87 10.28
C ALA A 142 -18.86 -3.11 9.40
N MET A 143 -18.06 -4.06 9.89
CA MET A 143 -17.83 -5.34 9.22
C MET A 143 -19.14 -6.13 9.05
N LYS A 144 -19.91 -6.29 10.13
CA LYS A 144 -21.22 -6.98 10.08
C LYS A 144 -22.20 -6.28 9.15
N ASP A 145 -22.27 -4.95 9.19
CA ASP A 145 -23.12 -4.15 8.30
C ASP A 145 -22.71 -4.33 6.82
N SER A 146 -21.41 -4.35 6.52
CA SER A 146 -20.91 -4.55 5.16
C SER A 146 -21.24 -5.92 4.58
N LEU A 147 -21.37 -6.93 5.43
CA LEU A 147 -21.79 -8.29 5.08
C LEU A 147 -23.32 -8.48 5.13
N GLY A 148 -24.07 -7.44 5.48
CA GLY A 148 -25.54 -7.49 5.60
C GLY A 148 -26.02 -8.29 6.79
N LEU A 149 -25.20 -8.47 7.82
CA LEU A 149 -25.51 -9.22 9.03
C LEU A 149 -26.02 -8.33 10.15
N GLN A 150 -26.83 -8.91 11.03
CA GLN A 150 -27.30 -8.22 12.23
C GLN A 150 -26.17 -8.06 13.27
N GLN A 151 -26.27 -7.02 14.10
CA GLN A 151 -25.22 -6.72 15.09
C GLN A 151 -25.02 -7.83 16.13
N TYR A 152 -26.03 -8.68 16.38
CA TYR A 152 -25.94 -9.83 17.29
C TYR A 152 -25.30 -11.07 16.65
N ALA A 153 -25.01 -11.07 15.34
CA ALA A 153 -24.39 -12.22 14.67
C ALA A 153 -23.08 -12.61 15.34
N THR A 154 -22.86 -13.89 15.51
CA THR A 154 -21.61 -14.47 16.07
C THR A 154 -20.51 -14.53 15.02
N ALA A 155 -19.29 -14.86 15.42
CA ALA A 155 -18.19 -15.08 14.48
C ALA A 155 -18.46 -16.30 13.58
N ASP A 156 -19.12 -17.34 14.11
CA ASP A 156 -19.54 -18.51 13.33
C ASP A 156 -20.56 -18.11 12.25
N ASP A 157 -21.56 -17.26 12.58
CA ASP A 157 -22.54 -16.76 11.59
C ASP A 157 -21.87 -15.96 10.47
N VAL A 158 -20.84 -15.16 10.80
CA VAL A 158 -20.08 -14.42 9.80
C VAL A 158 -19.33 -15.37 8.88
N MET A 159 -18.66 -16.39 9.44
CA MET A 159 -17.93 -17.37 8.64
C MET A 159 -18.86 -18.23 7.79
N GLU A 160 -20.00 -18.66 8.32
CA GLU A 160 -21.02 -19.39 7.55
C GLU A 160 -21.47 -18.57 6.33
N LYS A 161 -21.74 -17.28 6.51
CA LYS A 161 -22.09 -16.35 5.43
C LYS A 161 -20.98 -16.25 4.38
N LEU A 162 -19.73 -16.10 4.78
CA LEU A 162 -18.60 -16.00 3.84
C LEU A 162 -18.38 -17.32 3.09
N VAL A 163 -18.52 -18.47 3.78
CA VAL A 163 -18.40 -19.80 3.17
C VAL A 163 -19.49 -20.01 2.12
N GLU A 164 -20.75 -19.61 2.41
CA GLU A 164 -21.86 -19.70 1.46
C GLU A 164 -21.65 -18.75 0.27
N ASP A 165 -21.33 -17.46 0.51
CA ASP A 165 -21.20 -16.45 -0.53
C ASP A 165 -20.07 -16.77 -1.53
N TYR A 166 -18.97 -17.35 -1.03
CA TYR A 166 -17.77 -17.66 -1.83
C TYR A 166 -17.59 -19.15 -2.14
N LYS A 167 -18.55 -20.01 -1.73
CA LYS A 167 -18.59 -21.47 -2.00
C LYS A 167 -17.36 -22.22 -1.48
N LEU A 168 -16.97 -21.91 -0.24
CA LEU A 168 -15.77 -22.45 0.39
C LEU A 168 -16.02 -23.75 1.17
N GLU A 169 -17.17 -24.43 1.04
CA GLU A 169 -17.57 -25.60 1.82
C GLU A 169 -16.60 -26.79 1.68
N ASN A 170 -15.89 -26.87 0.56
CA ASN A 170 -14.95 -27.95 0.29
C ASN A 170 -13.55 -27.74 0.90
N TYR A 171 -13.30 -26.58 1.47
CA TYR A 171 -12.03 -26.25 2.11
C TYR A 171 -12.02 -26.61 3.60
N SER A 172 -10.83 -26.84 4.18
CA SER A 172 -10.69 -27.00 5.62
C SER A 172 -11.09 -25.71 6.36
N LEU A 173 -11.45 -25.80 7.65
CA LEU A 173 -11.84 -24.64 8.45
C LEU A 173 -10.77 -23.52 8.42
N HIS A 174 -9.48 -23.88 8.49
CA HIS A 174 -8.37 -22.95 8.31
C HIS A 174 -8.45 -22.23 6.95
N TRP A 175 -8.56 -22.97 5.85
CA TRP A 175 -8.66 -22.37 4.52
C TRP A 175 -9.97 -21.61 4.29
N GLN A 176 -11.07 -22.02 4.91
CA GLN A 176 -12.31 -21.23 4.91
C GLN A 176 -12.07 -19.85 5.55
N ARG A 177 -11.34 -19.81 6.69
CA ARG A 177 -10.99 -18.56 7.37
C ARG A 177 -10.08 -17.70 6.53
N VAL A 178 -9.00 -18.26 5.98
CA VAL A 178 -8.01 -17.53 5.18
C VAL A 178 -8.63 -16.98 3.91
N LEU A 179 -9.27 -17.85 3.10
CA LEU A 179 -9.90 -17.43 1.84
C LEU A 179 -11.07 -16.48 2.08
N GLY A 180 -11.91 -16.75 3.11
CA GLY A 180 -12.99 -15.84 3.50
C GLY A 180 -12.49 -14.45 3.86
N GLY A 181 -11.36 -14.35 4.59
CA GLY A 181 -10.71 -13.09 4.92
C GLY A 181 -10.18 -12.35 3.71
N ILE A 182 -9.54 -13.06 2.79
CA ILE A 182 -9.02 -12.47 1.55
C ILE A 182 -10.17 -11.98 0.65
N HIS A 183 -11.22 -12.77 0.48
CA HIS A 183 -12.40 -12.35 -0.28
C HIS A 183 -13.08 -11.12 0.34
N TYR A 184 -13.19 -11.08 1.66
CA TYR A 184 -13.70 -9.91 2.37
C TYR A 184 -12.82 -8.68 2.07
N GLU A 185 -11.51 -8.81 2.16
CA GLU A 185 -10.56 -7.72 1.85
C GLU A 185 -10.63 -7.30 0.37
N MET A 186 -10.76 -8.25 -0.56
CA MET A 186 -11.00 -7.96 -1.98
C MET A 186 -12.27 -7.12 -2.20
N GLN A 187 -13.33 -7.40 -1.45
CA GLN A 187 -14.55 -6.60 -1.50
C GLN A 187 -14.30 -5.17 -0.97
N GLN A 188 -13.57 -5.02 0.14
CA GLN A 188 -13.23 -3.71 0.69
C GLN A 188 -12.37 -2.89 -0.28
N GLN A 189 -11.45 -3.54 -0.99
CA GLN A 189 -10.60 -2.90 -1.99
C GLN A 189 -11.28 -2.74 -3.36
N ALA A 190 -12.55 -3.13 -3.52
CA ALA A 190 -13.31 -3.09 -4.77
C ALA A 190 -12.58 -3.80 -5.95
N PHE A 191 -12.02 -4.98 -5.69
CA PHE A 191 -11.31 -5.79 -6.68
C PHE A 191 -12.17 -6.06 -7.92
N SER A 192 -11.64 -5.74 -9.10
CA SER A 192 -12.34 -5.84 -10.38
C SER A 192 -11.36 -5.94 -11.54
N ASN A 193 -11.86 -6.03 -12.77
CA ASN A 193 -11.01 -6.03 -13.97
C ASN A 193 -10.20 -4.74 -14.16
N VAL A 194 -10.57 -3.65 -13.50
CA VAL A 194 -9.92 -2.34 -13.61
C VAL A 194 -9.26 -1.89 -12.30
N ASN A 195 -9.44 -2.66 -11.23
CA ASN A 195 -8.87 -2.36 -9.93
C ASN A 195 -8.22 -3.63 -9.38
N ASN A 196 -6.91 -3.62 -9.31
CA ASN A 196 -6.13 -4.74 -8.80
C ASN A 196 -6.28 -4.86 -7.28
N PHE A 197 -6.10 -6.07 -6.76
CA PHE A 197 -6.08 -6.37 -5.33
C PHE A 197 -4.63 -6.39 -4.81
N VAL A 198 -4.32 -5.60 -3.80
CA VAL A 198 -3.04 -5.66 -3.11
C VAL A 198 -3.12 -6.79 -2.08
N MET A 199 -2.51 -7.93 -2.43
CA MET A 199 -2.51 -9.15 -1.61
C MET A 199 -1.59 -9.02 -0.40
N ALA A 200 -0.34 -8.56 -0.62
CA ALA A 200 0.65 -8.33 0.43
C ALA A 200 1.46 -7.07 0.14
N GLU A 201 1.78 -6.33 1.19
CA GLU A 201 2.52 -5.08 1.09
C GLU A 201 3.94 -5.25 1.66
N ASN A 202 4.91 -4.54 1.06
CA ASN A 202 6.28 -4.44 1.54
C ASN A 202 6.97 -5.81 1.73
N VAL A 203 6.80 -6.70 0.75
CA VAL A 203 7.40 -8.04 0.78
C VAL A 203 8.91 -7.99 0.52
N SER A 204 9.62 -9.00 1.02
CA SER A 204 11.07 -9.12 0.89
C SER A 204 11.52 -9.41 -0.55
N GLU A 205 12.76 -9.08 -0.87
CA GLU A 205 13.35 -9.38 -2.18
C GLU A 205 13.36 -10.89 -2.49
N THR A 206 13.42 -11.74 -1.48
CA THR A 206 13.34 -13.20 -1.64
C THR A 206 11.96 -13.63 -2.11
N THR A 207 10.91 -13.06 -1.55
CA THR A 207 9.52 -13.27 -1.99
C THR A 207 9.31 -12.78 -3.42
N VAL A 208 9.85 -11.59 -3.74
CA VAL A 208 9.83 -11.04 -5.11
C VAL A 208 10.47 -11.99 -6.11
N ALA A 209 11.67 -12.52 -5.80
CA ALA A 209 12.36 -13.46 -6.67
C ALA A 209 11.53 -14.73 -6.88
N THR A 210 11.00 -15.31 -5.80
CA THR A 210 10.22 -16.55 -5.85
C THR A 210 8.92 -16.39 -6.66
N ILE A 211 8.19 -15.27 -6.49
CA ILE A 211 6.99 -15.01 -7.29
C ILE A 211 7.34 -14.83 -8.77
N LYS A 212 8.41 -14.10 -9.09
CA LYS A 212 8.85 -13.92 -10.49
C LYS A 212 9.28 -15.24 -11.13
N GLU A 213 9.96 -16.13 -10.41
CA GLU A 213 10.33 -17.47 -10.88
C GLU A 213 9.09 -18.34 -11.15
N ASN A 214 8.03 -18.19 -10.35
CA ASN A 214 6.79 -18.93 -10.46
C ASN A 214 5.72 -18.24 -11.33
N SER A 215 6.04 -17.17 -12.04
CA SER A 215 5.08 -16.35 -12.80
C SER A 215 4.23 -17.13 -13.80
N LEU A 216 4.76 -18.22 -14.38
CA LEU A 216 4.01 -19.10 -15.30
C LEU A 216 2.93 -19.94 -14.59
N THR A 217 3.10 -20.22 -13.30
CA THR A 217 2.16 -21.01 -12.48
C THR A 217 1.26 -20.15 -11.62
N LEU A 218 1.50 -18.83 -11.62
CA LEU A 218 0.77 -17.81 -10.87
C LEU A 218 0.25 -16.71 -11.82
N PRO A 219 -0.59 -17.05 -12.82
CA PRO A 219 -1.10 -16.06 -13.76
C PRO A 219 -1.94 -15.02 -13.01
N GLY A 220 -1.72 -13.74 -13.31
CA GLY A 220 -2.40 -12.62 -12.64
C GLY A 220 -1.78 -12.18 -11.32
N VAL A 221 -0.77 -12.88 -10.80
CA VAL A 221 0.02 -12.42 -9.66
C VAL A 221 1.21 -11.62 -10.15
N GLU A 222 1.30 -10.37 -9.74
CA GLU A 222 2.33 -9.43 -10.17
C GLU A 222 3.06 -8.83 -8.97
N ILE A 223 4.31 -8.49 -9.19
CA ILE A 223 5.08 -7.66 -8.25
C ILE A 223 5.05 -6.22 -8.75
N VAL A 224 4.45 -5.37 -7.95
CA VAL A 224 4.41 -3.92 -8.21
C VAL A 224 5.41 -3.23 -7.30
N GLU A 225 6.36 -2.53 -7.93
CA GLU A 225 7.25 -1.64 -7.21
C GLU A 225 6.45 -0.43 -6.71
N THR A 226 6.57 -0.15 -5.42
CA THR A 226 5.89 0.95 -4.76
C THR A 226 6.87 1.69 -3.86
N SER A 227 6.39 2.75 -3.25
CA SER A 227 7.19 3.58 -2.36
C SER A 227 6.57 3.60 -0.97
N THR A 228 7.31 3.08 0.01
CA THR A 228 6.89 3.11 1.41
C THR A 228 7.57 4.25 2.14
N ARG A 229 6.80 4.99 2.95
CA ARG A 229 7.33 6.07 3.79
C ARG A 229 8.10 5.50 4.96
N SER A 230 9.39 5.82 5.04
CA SER A 230 10.28 5.47 6.15
C SER A 230 10.57 6.70 7.00
N TYR A 231 10.64 6.49 8.31
CA TYR A 231 11.06 7.48 9.30
C TYR A 231 12.33 6.96 9.96
N ASP A 232 13.49 7.17 9.33
CA ASP A 232 14.76 6.55 9.70
C ASP A 232 15.17 6.83 11.14
N GLU A 233 14.91 8.05 11.61
CA GLU A 233 15.09 8.47 13.01
C GLU A 233 13.71 8.82 13.60
N GLY A 234 12.89 7.80 13.85
CA GLY A 234 11.47 7.93 14.20
C GLY A 234 11.18 8.68 15.51
N ASP A 235 12.17 8.86 16.37
CA ASP A 235 12.12 9.63 17.61
C ASP A 235 12.37 11.13 17.42
N ILE A 236 12.88 11.55 16.23
CA ILE A 236 13.15 12.96 15.94
C ILE A 236 11.85 13.68 15.56
N ILE A 237 11.44 14.64 16.39
CA ILE A 237 10.28 15.51 16.18
C ILE A 237 9.00 14.83 15.68
N PRO A 238 8.60 13.64 16.17
CA PRO A 238 7.45 12.92 15.63
C PRO A 238 6.17 13.74 15.64
N HIS A 239 5.96 14.59 16.63
CA HIS A 239 4.80 15.45 16.75
C HIS A 239 4.73 16.57 15.68
N VAL A 240 5.88 17.04 15.19
CA VAL A 240 5.96 18.08 14.15
C VAL A 240 5.94 17.42 12.78
N LEU A 241 6.70 16.33 12.63
CA LEU A 241 6.80 15.57 11.38
C LEU A 241 5.42 15.08 10.93
N GLY A 242 4.67 14.52 11.86
CA GLY A 242 3.39 13.92 11.55
C GLY A 242 3.55 12.59 10.81
N ARG A 243 2.51 12.16 10.08
CA ARG A 243 2.50 10.87 9.42
C ARG A 243 1.67 10.85 8.14
N VAL A 244 1.94 9.88 7.29
CA VAL A 244 1.09 9.47 6.19
C VAL A 244 0.11 8.38 6.65
N GLY A 245 -0.98 8.23 5.94
CA GLY A 245 -1.98 7.20 6.19
C GLY A 245 -2.96 7.09 5.03
N LYS A 246 -3.75 6.02 4.99
CA LYS A 246 -4.80 5.84 3.97
C LYS A 246 -5.83 6.97 4.04
N ILE A 247 -6.40 7.32 2.89
CA ILE A 247 -7.47 8.32 2.80
C ILE A 247 -8.70 7.77 3.54
N THR A 248 -9.26 8.57 4.46
CA THR A 248 -10.48 8.20 5.18
C THR A 248 -11.72 8.59 4.38
N ALA A 249 -12.86 7.94 4.67
CA ALA A 249 -14.13 8.23 4.02
C ALA A 249 -14.54 9.71 4.15
N GLU A 250 -14.25 10.34 5.31
CA GLU A 250 -14.55 11.74 5.57
C GLU A 250 -13.69 12.71 4.75
N LYS A 251 -12.44 12.33 4.46
CA LYS A 251 -11.56 13.10 3.57
C LYS A 251 -11.89 12.88 2.10
N TRP A 252 -12.32 11.66 1.74
CA TRP A 252 -12.66 11.31 0.37
C TRP A 252 -13.95 11.98 -0.08
N LYS A 253 -14.99 11.91 0.78
CA LYS A 253 -16.34 12.39 0.50
C LYS A 253 -16.71 13.49 1.46
N VAL A 254 -16.81 14.72 0.97
CA VAL A 254 -17.21 15.88 1.75
C VAL A 254 -18.63 16.27 1.35
N THR A 255 -19.53 16.33 2.32
CA THR A 255 -20.92 16.77 2.11
C THR A 255 -21.10 18.12 2.81
N ASP A 256 -21.52 19.14 2.06
CA ASP A 256 -21.76 20.48 2.59
C ASP A 256 -23.09 20.58 3.36
N GLU A 257 -23.35 21.74 3.96
CA GLU A 257 -24.57 22.02 4.73
C GLU A 257 -25.85 21.93 3.88
N ASN A 258 -25.74 22.03 2.55
CA ASN A 258 -26.85 21.94 1.60
C ASN A 258 -27.08 20.49 1.11
N GLY A 259 -26.29 19.53 1.61
CA GLY A 259 -26.37 18.13 1.21
C GLY A 259 -25.64 17.82 -0.13
N GLN A 260 -24.90 18.78 -0.69
CA GLN A 260 -24.11 18.54 -1.90
C GLN A 260 -22.83 17.80 -1.54
N THR A 261 -22.61 16.67 -2.20
CA THR A 261 -21.42 15.85 -2.01
C THR A 261 -20.36 16.17 -3.07
N THR A 262 -19.12 16.39 -2.61
CA THR A 262 -17.94 16.61 -3.45
C THR A 262 -16.85 15.61 -3.12
N TYR A 263 -15.91 15.44 -4.03
CA TYR A 263 -14.77 14.53 -3.90
C TYR A 263 -13.46 15.30 -4.15
N PRO A 264 -13.05 16.19 -3.23
CA PRO A 264 -11.95 17.12 -3.47
C PRO A 264 -10.61 16.44 -3.75
N LEU A 265 -10.36 15.28 -3.14
CA LEU A 265 -9.13 14.51 -3.40
C LEU A 265 -9.15 13.87 -4.79
N ARG A 266 -10.30 13.41 -5.27
CA ARG A 266 -10.43 12.88 -6.62
C ARG A 266 -10.12 13.94 -7.68
N GLU A 267 -10.54 15.18 -7.46
CA GLU A 267 -10.24 16.31 -8.34
C GLU A 267 -8.74 16.64 -8.37
N LYS A 268 -8.02 16.34 -7.29
CA LYS A 268 -6.56 16.44 -7.20
C LYS A 268 -5.84 15.20 -7.76
N GLY A 269 -6.55 14.23 -8.32
CA GLY A 269 -5.97 13.02 -8.93
C GLY A 269 -5.63 11.90 -7.96
N TYR A 270 -6.24 11.88 -6.75
CA TYR A 270 -6.09 10.75 -5.83
C TYR A 270 -7.05 9.60 -6.18
N ASN A 271 -6.61 8.40 -5.90
CA ASN A 271 -7.47 7.22 -5.79
C ASN A 271 -7.89 7.01 -4.33
N MET A 272 -8.98 6.26 -4.11
CA MET A 272 -9.53 6.05 -2.76
C MET A 272 -8.54 5.36 -1.80
N ASN A 273 -7.67 4.52 -2.33
CA ASN A 273 -6.70 3.73 -1.56
C ASN A 273 -5.32 4.39 -1.44
N ASP A 274 -5.15 5.60 -1.97
CA ASP A 274 -3.88 6.31 -1.91
C ASP A 274 -3.52 6.70 -0.48
N MET A 275 -2.21 6.87 -0.25
CA MET A 275 -1.66 7.41 0.99
C MET A 275 -1.62 8.93 0.93
N ILE A 276 -1.98 9.59 2.02
CA ILE A 276 -1.98 11.05 2.14
C ILE A 276 -1.33 11.46 3.47
N GLY A 277 -0.75 12.64 3.53
CA GLY A 277 -0.36 13.24 4.80
C GLY A 277 -1.57 13.44 5.71
N VAL A 278 -1.54 12.83 6.90
CA VAL A 278 -2.65 12.86 7.86
C VAL A 278 -2.47 13.95 8.89
N SER A 279 -1.22 14.19 9.29
CA SER A 279 -0.89 15.18 10.34
C SER A 279 0.51 15.78 10.12
N GLY A 280 0.81 16.85 10.86
CA GLY A 280 2.12 17.51 10.89
C GLY A 280 2.58 18.06 9.54
N LEU A 281 3.90 18.07 9.33
CA LEU A 281 4.52 18.54 8.09
C LEU A 281 4.10 17.68 6.88
N GLU A 282 3.91 16.37 7.08
CA GLU A 282 3.40 15.49 6.05
C GLU A 282 2.07 15.94 5.47
N ALA A 283 1.17 16.46 6.32
CA ALA A 283 -0.13 16.97 5.86
C ALA A 283 -0.04 18.40 5.32
N VAL A 284 0.77 19.25 5.94
CA VAL A 284 0.87 20.67 5.56
C VAL A 284 1.55 20.85 4.21
N TYR A 285 2.57 20.02 3.94
CA TYR A 285 3.34 20.05 2.70
C TYR A 285 2.94 18.91 1.74
N GLU A 286 1.69 18.42 1.85
CA GLU A 286 1.19 17.34 1.00
C GLU A 286 1.35 17.63 -0.49
N ASP A 287 0.96 18.82 -0.93
CA ASP A 287 1.01 19.22 -2.35
C ASP A 287 2.47 19.28 -2.88
N GLU A 288 3.47 19.52 -2.01
CA GLU A 288 4.90 19.52 -2.37
C GLU A 288 5.50 18.11 -2.29
N LEU A 289 5.15 17.39 -1.23
CA LEU A 289 5.73 16.07 -0.95
C LEU A 289 5.18 14.95 -1.82
N ARG A 290 3.93 15.00 -2.27
CA ARG A 290 3.28 13.90 -3.01
C ARG A 290 3.91 13.86 -4.39
N GLY A 291 4.47 14.15 -5.15
CA GLY A 291 4.85 13.96 -6.54
C GLY A 291 3.63 13.83 -7.48
N ARG A 292 3.88 13.41 -8.69
CA ARG A 292 2.87 13.15 -9.71
C ARG A 292 2.96 11.72 -10.18
N ASP A 293 1.87 11.00 -10.04
CA ASP A 293 1.81 9.59 -10.43
C ASP A 293 1.97 9.42 -11.94
N GLY A 294 2.61 8.33 -12.32
CA GLY A 294 2.74 7.89 -13.69
C GLY A 294 1.56 7.03 -14.14
N VAL A 295 1.54 6.71 -15.42
CA VAL A 295 0.56 5.82 -16.03
C VAL A 295 1.28 4.79 -16.88
N GLU A 296 1.07 3.52 -16.55
CA GLU A 296 1.45 2.37 -17.38
C GLU A 296 0.23 1.88 -18.15
N THR A 297 0.37 1.75 -19.45
CA THR A 297 -0.70 1.24 -20.32
C THR A 297 -0.36 -0.17 -20.75
N ILE A 298 -1.26 -1.11 -20.44
CA ILE A 298 -1.22 -2.49 -20.92
C ILE A 298 -2.23 -2.63 -22.06
N THR A 299 -1.74 -2.94 -23.25
CA THR A 299 -2.56 -3.16 -24.44
C THR A 299 -2.86 -4.65 -24.59
N ARG A 300 -4.13 -5.02 -24.63
CA ARG A 300 -4.62 -6.39 -24.75
C ARG A 300 -5.39 -6.57 -26.05
N SER A 301 -5.15 -7.68 -26.75
CA SER A 301 -5.92 -8.06 -27.93
C SER A 301 -7.31 -8.62 -27.57
N SER A 302 -8.22 -8.72 -28.54
CA SER A 302 -9.59 -9.23 -28.34
C SER A 302 -9.67 -10.66 -27.82
N ASP A 303 -8.63 -11.45 -28.02
CA ASP A 303 -8.46 -12.82 -27.53
C ASP A 303 -7.77 -12.89 -26.15
N GLY A 304 -7.57 -11.73 -25.54
CA GLY A 304 -7.10 -11.63 -24.18
C GLY A 304 -5.58 -11.64 -24.00
N VAL A 305 -4.81 -11.66 -25.09
CA VAL A 305 -3.34 -11.69 -25.03
C VAL A 305 -2.79 -10.29 -24.85
N ILE A 306 -1.81 -10.09 -23.95
CA ILE A 306 -1.08 -8.84 -23.81
C ILE A 306 -0.18 -8.69 -25.03
N VAL A 307 -0.41 -7.64 -25.81
CA VAL A 307 0.35 -7.31 -27.03
C VAL A 307 1.37 -6.20 -26.83
N GLY A 308 1.27 -5.49 -25.72
CA GLY A 308 2.23 -4.44 -25.36
C GLY A 308 2.02 -3.88 -23.97
N THR A 309 3.11 -3.41 -23.38
CA THR A 309 3.13 -2.63 -22.12
C THR A 309 4.03 -1.43 -22.34
N ALA A 310 3.55 -0.25 -21.99
CA ALA A 310 4.30 0.99 -22.15
C ALA A 310 4.02 1.96 -21.00
N MET A 311 5.07 2.59 -20.47
CA MET A 311 4.94 3.73 -19.57
C MET A 311 4.48 4.95 -20.38
N THR A 312 3.20 5.31 -20.29
CA THR A 312 2.61 6.42 -21.05
C THR A 312 2.92 7.76 -20.38
N THR A 313 2.97 7.76 -19.04
CA THR A 313 3.40 8.92 -18.25
C THR A 313 4.39 8.42 -17.20
N VAL A 314 5.57 9.02 -17.16
CA VAL A 314 6.59 8.68 -16.16
C VAL A 314 6.24 9.36 -14.84
N PRO A 315 6.29 8.65 -13.70
CA PRO A 315 6.05 9.27 -12.40
C PRO A 315 7.12 10.29 -12.05
N GLU A 316 6.71 11.44 -11.52
CA GLU A 316 7.59 12.51 -11.07
C GLU A 316 7.62 12.52 -9.54
N PRO A 317 8.79 12.28 -8.89
CA PRO A 317 8.87 12.28 -7.43
C PRO A 317 8.55 13.66 -6.84
N GLY A 318 8.06 13.66 -5.59
CA GLY A 318 7.77 14.88 -4.84
C GLY A 318 9.04 15.67 -4.48
N HIS A 319 8.84 16.92 -4.10
CA HIS A 319 9.92 17.84 -3.74
C HIS A 319 10.44 17.55 -2.34
N THR A 320 11.74 17.73 -2.12
CA THR A 320 12.34 17.64 -0.80
C THR A 320 12.01 18.87 0.04
N VAL A 321 11.56 18.66 1.26
CA VAL A 321 11.32 19.71 2.26
C VAL A 321 12.50 19.74 3.23
N GLN A 322 13.24 20.84 3.25
CA GLN A 322 14.34 21.07 4.20
C GLN A 322 13.86 21.85 5.42
N LEU A 323 14.12 21.32 6.61
CA LEU A 323 13.77 21.94 7.88
C LEU A 323 14.89 22.84 8.38
N THR A 324 14.56 23.76 9.28
CA THR A 324 15.52 24.56 10.04
C THR A 324 16.09 23.82 11.25
N ILE A 325 15.47 22.70 11.65
CA ILE A 325 15.88 21.84 12.77
C ILE A 325 17.14 21.05 12.38
N ASP A 326 18.11 20.99 13.29
CA ASP A 326 19.27 20.10 13.22
C ASP A 326 18.99 18.87 14.08
N SER A 327 19.04 17.67 13.48
CA SER A 327 18.71 16.41 14.16
C SER A 327 19.57 16.14 15.40
N ALA A 328 20.87 16.42 15.32
CA ALA A 328 21.78 16.18 16.45
C ALA A 328 21.51 17.15 17.60
N PHE A 329 21.19 18.40 17.27
CA PHE A 329 20.81 19.39 18.29
C PHE A 329 19.46 19.05 18.90
N GLN A 330 18.48 18.63 18.10
CA GLN A 330 17.17 18.15 18.56
C GLN A 330 17.33 17.01 19.57
N GLN A 331 18.10 15.98 19.24
CA GLN A 331 18.36 14.86 20.14
C GLN A 331 19.03 15.30 21.46
N ALA A 332 19.93 16.27 21.40
CA ALA A 332 20.56 16.80 22.61
C ALA A 332 19.53 17.52 23.49
N VAL A 333 18.60 18.26 22.90
CA VAL A 333 17.52 18.94 23.63
C VAL A 333 16.53 17.92 24.22
N ASP A 334 16.16 16.87 23.49
CA ASP A 334 15.27 15.80 23.97
C ASP A 334 15.88 15.08 25.18
N LYS A 335 17.16 14.69 25.09
CA LYS A 335 17.89 14.07 26.22
C LYS A 335 18.00 15.01 27.42
N ALA A 336 18.24 16.31 27.18
CA ALA A 336 18.32 17.29 28.26
C ALA A 336 16.96 17.46 28.96
N LEU A 337 15.85 17.54 28.19
CA LEU A 337 14.50 17.62 28.74
C LEU A 337 14.16 16.41 29.60
N ALA A 338 14.34 15.20 29.07
CA ALA A 338 14.09 13.95 29.80
C ALA A 338 14.88 13.87 31.10
N LYS A 339 16.20 14.12 31.02
CA LYS A 339 17.10 14.09 32.19
C LYS A 339 16.69 15.11 33.25
N ASN A 340 16.27 16.32 32.86
CA ASN A 340 15.83 17.34 33.83
C ASN A 340 14.53 16.94 34.52
N ILE A 341 13.57 16.35 33.80
CA ILE A 341 12.33 15.85 34.41
C ILE A 341 12.62 14.74 35.42
N GLU A 342 13.48 13.78 35.05
CA GLU A 342 13.92 12.71 35.96
C GLU A 342 14.65 13.26 37.20
N MET A 343 15.54 14.24 37.02
CA MET A 343 16.25 14.89 38.11
C MET A 343 15.29 15.63 39.07
N ILE A 344 14.29 16.36 38.54
CA ILE A 344 13.26 17.02 39.35
C ILE A 344 12.52 15.96 40.19
N ASN A 345 12.10 14.87 39.55
CA ASN A 345 11.36 13.82 40.23
C ASN A 345 12.18 13.09 41.28
N SER A 346 13.49 12.90 41.08
CA SER A 346 14.37 12.25 42.06
C SER A 346 14.78 13.17 43.19
N THR A 347 15.00 14.47 42.94
CA THR A 347 15.52 15.42 43.91
C THR A 347 14.44 16.06 44.79
N TYR A 348 13.28 16.36 44.18
CA TYR A 348 12.24 17.15 44.84
C TYR A 348 11.02 16.33 45.28
N ASN A 349 11.05 15.01 45.15
CA ASN A 349 9.93 14.12 45.49
C ASN A 349 9.90 13.79 47.01
N THR A 350 10.09 14.80 47.85
CA THR A 350 10.04 14.65 49.32
C THR A 350 8.63 14.90 49.83
N GLY A 351 7.73 13.91 49.66
CA GLY A 351 6.40 13.96 50.30
C GLY A 351 5.30 14.72 49.62
N SER A 352 5.54 15.37 48.48
CA SER A 352 4.50 15.97 47.64
C SER A 352 4.04 14.98 46.59
N SER A 353 2.73 14.87 46.37
CA SER A 353 2.11 14.02 45.35
C SER A 353 2.29 14.53 43.92
N ALA A 354 2.89 15.68 43.71
CA ALA A 354 3.05 16.32 42.41
C ALA A 354 4.43 15.97 41.81
N LYS A 355 4.43 15.03 40.85
CA LYS A 355 5.61 14.71 40.01
C LYS A 355 5.59 15.58 38.75
N ALA A 356 6.79 15.95 38.25
CA ALA A 356 6.91 16.51 36.92
C ALA A 356 6.70 15.34 35.91
N ALA A 357 5.51 15.29 35.32
CA ALA A 357 5.14 14.20 34.43
C ALA A 357 5.42 14.50 32.96
N ALA A 358 5.52 15.78 32.59
CA ALA A 358 5.62 16.19 31.22
C ALA A 358 6.30 17.55 31.07
N GLY A 359 6.80 17.85 29.86
CA GLY A 359 7.41 19.13 29.54
C GLY A 359 7.58 19.32 28.04
N ALA A 360 7.90 20.56 27.65
CA ALA A 360 8.25 20.91 26.28
C ALA A 360 9.36 21.95 26.25
N VAL A 361 10.19 21.91 25.21
CA VAL A 361 11.24 22.91 24.92
C VAL A 361 11.13 23.34 23.48
N VAL A 362 11.12 24.64 23.23
CA VAL A 362 11.23 25.21 21.89
C VAL A 362 12.44 26.14 21.86
N VAL A 363 13.36 25.92 20.91
CA VAL A 363 14.54 26.74 20.70
C VAL A 363 14.39 27.50 19.39
N ILE A 364 14.45 28.84 19.47
CA ILE A 364 14.26 29.73 18.33
C ILE A 364 15.52 30.57 18.13
N SER A 365 15.97 30.70 16.89
CA SER A 365 17.06 31.59 16.50
C SER A 365 16.65 33.05 16.66
N THR A 366 17.43 33.82 17.38
CA THR A 366 17.18 35.28 17.54
C THR A 366 17.56 36.09 16.31
N LYS A 367 18.21 35.46 15.33
CA LYS A 367 18.67 36.14 14.10
C LYS A 367 17.55 36.27 13.06
N ASP A 368 16.78 35.21 12.90
CA ASP A 368 15.81 35.04 11.80
C ASP A 368 14.47 34.44 12.22
N GLY A 369 14.33 34.05 13.50
CA GLY A 369 13.12 33.45 14.02
C GLY A 369 12.95 31.96 13.67
N SER A 370 13.94 31.32 13.06
CA SER A 370 13.87 29.88 12.71
C SER A 370 13.80 29.01 13.96
N VAL A 371 13.00 27.92 13.90
CA VAL A 371 12.92 26.91 14.96
C VAL A 371 14.11 25.97 14.81
N LEU A 372 14.97 25.91 15.85
CA LEU A 372 16.15 25.06 15.87
C LEU A 372 15.91 23.71 16.55
N ALA A 373 14.99 23.66 17.50
CA ALA A 373 14.51 22.43 18.14
C ALA A 373 13.10 22.61 18.70
N ALA A 374 12.33 21.51 18.72
CA ALA A 374 10.98 21.46 19.30
C ALA A 374 10.78 20.10 19.98
N SER A 375 11.03 20.04 21.29
CA SER A 375 11.05 18.82 22.09
C SER A 375 9.77 18.66 22.91
N ASN A 376 9.31 17.43 23.05
CA ASN A 376 8.18 17.04 23.88
C ASN A 376 8.56 15.87 24.78
N TYR A 377 8.09 15.88 26.03
CA TYR A 377 8.26 14.75 26.95
C TYR A 377 6.93 14.48 27.69
N PRO A 378 6.46 13.22 27.80
CA PRO A 378 6.97 12.08 27.02
C PRO A 378 6.75 12.24 25.53
N SER A 379 7.46 11.46 24.74
CA SER A 379 7.37 11.41 23.28
C SER A 379 7.12 9.97 22.82
N TYR A 380 7.02 9.76 21.54
CA TYR A 380 6.81 8.44 20.94
C TYR A 380 7.76 8.23 19.74
N ASP A 381 7.94 6.99 19.35
CA ASP A 381 8.68 6.64 18.14
C ASP A 381 7.70 6.49 16.96
N GLN A 382 7.91 7.29 15.92
CA GLN A 382 7.10 7.28 14.71
C GLN A 382 7.15 5.92 13.98
N LYS A 383 8.26 5.19 14.05
CA LYS A 383 8.39 3.84 13.46
C LYS A 383 7.42 2.85 14.08
N LEU A 384 7.18 2.99 15.38
CA LEU A 384 6.34 2.07 16.17
C LEU A 384 4.89 2.55 16.26
N PHE A 385 4.57 3.70 15.66
CA PHE A 385 3.24 4.30 15.78
C PHE A 385 2.12 3.35 15.36
N ALA A 386 2.27 2.65 14.23
CA ALA A 386 1.23 1.75 13.72
C ALA A 386 0.98 0.55 14.63
N THR A 387 2.05 0.00 15.25
CA THR A 387 1.97 -1.19 16.11
C THR A 387 1.65 -0.87 17.57
N GLN A 388 2.06 0.32 18.06
CA GLN A 388 1.92 0.72 19.47
C GLN A 388 0.90 1.85 19.68
N TYR A 389 0.06 2.15 18.72
CA TYR A 389 -0.92 3.24 18.85
C TYR A 389 -1.83 3.08 20.07
N SER A 390 -2.31 1.86 20.33
CA SER A 390 -3.17 1.57 21.49
C SER A 390 -2.47 1.86 22.80
N GLU A 391 -1.18 1.52 22.93
CA GLU A 391 -0.36 1.79 24.09
C GLU A 391 -0.16 3.31 24.27
N TYR A 392 0.28 4.01 23.20
CA TYR A 392 0.48 5.46 23.25
C TYR A 392 -0.80 6.23 23.55
N SER A 393 -1.94 5.80 23.04
CA SER A 393 -3.22 6.47 23.25
C SER A 393 -3.80 6.24 24.65
N ALA A 394 -3.48 5.10 25.28
CA ALA A 394 -3.92 4.79 26.64
C ALA A 394 -2.98 5.32 27.73
N ASP A 395 -1.76 5.76 27.36
CA ASP A 395 -0.77 6.25 28.32
C ASP A 395 -1.22 7.55 28.99
N PRO A 396 -1.37 7.57 30.33
CA PRO A 396 -1.70 8.79 31.09
C PRO A 396 -0.71 9.94 30.89
N GLY A 397 0.51 9.63 30.46
CA GLY A 397 1.54 10.62 30.11
C GLY A 397 1.22 11.39 28.82
N LEU A 398 0.24 10.92 28.02
CA LEU A 398 -0.18 11.53 26.76
C LEU A 398 1.01 11.77 25.80
N PRO A 399 1.78 10.74 25.44
CA PRO A 399 2.95 10.89 24.56
C PRO A 399 2.61 11.46 23.18
N LEU A 400 1.37 11.29 22.70
CA LEU A 400 0.91 11.80 21.40
C LEU A 400 0.60 13.29 21.39
N LEU A 401 0.51 13.94 22.55
CA LEU A 401 0.20 15.37 22.64
C LEU A 401 1.42 16.23 22.24
N ASN A 402 1.28 17.06 21.22
CA ASN A 402 2.29 18.05 20.85
C ASN A 402 2.30 19.21 21.85
N ARG A 403 3.00 19.05 22.96
CA ARG A 403 3.05 20.04 24.03
C ARG A 403 3.75 21.33 23.62
N ALA A 404 4.71 21.24 22.72
CA ALA A 404 5.44 22.41 22.23
C ALA A 404 4.54 23.39 21.46
N LEU A 405 3.50 22.88 20.77
CA LEU A 405 2.60 23.69 19.95
C LEU A 405 1.18 23.82 20.51
N GLN A 406 0.70 22.79 21.24
CA GLN A 406 -0.68 22.72 21.71
C GLN A 406 -0.80 22.82 23.23
N GLY A 407 0.31 22.77 23.96
CA GLY A 407 0.32 22.85 25.41
C GLY A 407 -0.10 24.22 25.89
N LEU A 408 -1.06 24.27 26.80
CA LEU A 408 -1.53 25.51 27.43
C LEU A 408 -0.92 25.62 28.84
N TYR A 409 0.02 26.55 29.00
CA TYR A 409 0.74 26.74 30.25
C TYR A 409 0.59 28.18 30.75
N THR A 410 0.50 28.37 32.07
CA THR A 410 0.50 29.70 32.68
C THR A 410 1.90 30.32 32.55
N PRO A 411 2.07 31.44 31.84
CA PRO A 411 3.40 31.99 31.52
C PRO A 411 4.16 32.52 32.76
N GLY A 412 3.46 32.88 33.81
CA GLY A 412 4.07 33.40 35.03
C GLY A 412 5.00 34.60 34.78
N SER A 413 6.19 34.61 35.44
CA SER A 413 7.17 35.70 35.34
C SER A 413 7.80 35.83 33.94
N THR A 414 7.66 34.87 33.05
CA THR A 414 8.15 34.98 31.66
C THR A 414 7.38 36.02 30.86
N PHE A 415 6.18 36.40 31.32
CA PHE A 415 5.37 37.45 30.70
C PHE A 415 5.77 38.90 31.11
N LYS A 416 6.63 39.04 32.12
CA LYS A 416 7.05 40.37 32.61
C LYS A 416 7.70 41.26 31.56
N PRO A 417 8.55 40.79 30.62
CA PRO A 417 9.09 41.64 29.57
C PRO A 417 8.00 42.26 28.69
N ALA A 418 6.94 41.49 28.36
CA ALA A 418 5.81 41.98 27.58
C ALA A 418 5.05 43.08 28.36
N VAL A 419 4.83 42.91 29.68
CA VAL A 419 4.19 43.89 30.54
C VAL A 419 5.07 45.14 30.69
N ALA A 420 6.38 45.02 30.68
CA ALA A 420 7.31 46.17 30.83
C ALA A 420 7.37 47.04 29.58
N VAL A 421 6.99 46.49 28.40
CA VAL A 421 6.98 47.23 27.12
C VAL A 421 5.61 47.83 26.81
N ALA A 422 4.54 47.28 27.40
CA ALA A 422 3.16 47.81 27.29
C ALA A 422 2.91 49.01 28.21
#